data_b4491d67c9961fc7dd5e0ef2ea58d080
#
_entry.id   b4491d67c9961fc7dd5e0ef2ea58d080
#
_cell.length_a   1.000
_cell.length_b   1.000
_cell.length_c   1.000
_cell.angle_alpha   90.00
_cell.angle_beta   90.00
_cell.angle_gamma   90.00
#
_symmetry.space_group_name_H-M   'P 1'
#
loop_
_entity.id
_entity.type
_entity.pdbx_description
1 polymer ?
#
loop_
_entity_poly.entity_id
_entity_poly.type
_entity_poly.pdbx_seq_one_letter_code
_entity_poly.pdbx_strand_id
1 'polypeptide(L)'
;MSRGRRYNNEPKLNMKKVIAVIIAIAVIVMFVIAIKNLLNSDSSSSKLVSASYFLINKDDKWGVIDNNSKIVIEPTYDETIIIPDNKKDVFIINYDVDYDNNTYKTKVLNSKGKEILTDFENIKALENYDENKNLWYEENVLLIQKDGKYGLINFNGEVVLAAEYDDIYALKGAKNSIVTVKDKQLGLVNDSGKKIINNEFEEIKYLGDNSKTYVVKKDGKYGVNEILDCKYQDIKIIDNKDAFCVKENGKYKVINAEEKQVLNEKFDNIEDIKDGIIVYKYKREREIYYG
;
A
#
# COMPACT_ATOMS: atom_id res chain seq x y z
N MET A 1 -96.38 -22.53 -21.19
CA MET A 1 -95.40 -21.51 -20.74
C MET A 1 -94.17 -22.24 -20.29
N SER A 2 -93.10 -22.25 -21.13
CA SER A 2 -91.81 -22.86 -20.83
C SER A 2 -90.86 -21.77 -20.43
N ARG A 3 -90.33 -21.81 -19.19
CA ARG A 3 -89.31 -20.89 -18.72
C ARG A 3 -87.94 -21.42 -19.16
N GLY A 4 -87.29 -20.70 -20.11
CA GLY A 4 -85.89 -20.99 -20.51
C GLY A 4 -84.93 -20.65 -19.37
N ARG A 5 -84.08 -21.59 -18.97
CA ARG A 5 -82.94 -21.39 -18.08
C ARG A 5 -81.84 -20.72 -18.88
N ARG A 6 -81.45 -19.50 -18.48
CA ARG A 6 -80.22 -18.86 -18.97
C ARG A 6 -79.03 -19.58 -18.32
N TYR A 7 -78.22 -20.21 -19.12
CA TYR A 7 -76.85 -20.66 -18.70
C TYR A 7 -75.93 -19.47 -18.60
N ASN A 8 -75.51 -19.12 -17.40
CA ASN A 8 -74.45 -18.20 -17.17
C ASN A 8 -73.09 -18.96 -17.43
N ASN A 9 -72.54 -18.84 -18.61
CA ASN A 9 -71.18 -19.31 -18.92
C ASN A 9 -70.17 -18.24 -18.51
N GLU A 10 -69.94 -18.04 -17.22
CA GLU A 10 -68.82 -17.35 -16.74
C GLU A 10 -67.57 -18.26 -16.84
N PRO A 11 -66.49 -17.87 -17.52
CA PRO A 11 -65.29 -18.70 -17.61
C PRO A 11 -64.71 -18.87 -16.21
N LYS A 12 -64.80 -20.06 -15.64
CA LYS A 12 -64.19 -20.40 -14.34
C LYS A 12 -62.67 -20.27 -14.48
N LEU A 13 -62.10 -19.28 -13.80
CA LEU A 13 -60.67 -19.06 -13.74
C LEU A 13 -59.97 -20.34 -13.24
N ASN A 14 -59.12 -20.93 -14.06
CA ASN A 14 -58.40 -22.15 -13.67
C ASN A 14 -57.23 -21.76 -12.73
N MET A 15 -57.49 -21.81 -11.43
CA MET A 15 -56.51 -21.42 -10.37
C MET A 15 -55.15 -22.08 -10.53
N LYS A 16 -55.10 -23.33 -11.06
CA LYS A 16 -53.81 -24.00 -11.33
C LYS A 16 -53.01 -23.29 -12.41
N LYS A 17 -53.67 -22.78 -13.46
CA LYS A 17 -53.00 -21.97 -14.51
C LYS A 17 -52.56 -20.61 -13.99
N VAL A 18 -53.36 -19.97 -13.13
CA VAL A 18 -53.00 -18.69 -12.50
C VAL A 18 -51.76 -18.85 -11.60
N ILE A 19 -51.75 -19.90 -10.76
CA ILE A 19 -50.60 -20.19 -9.91
C ILE A 19 -49.36 -20.49 -10.76
N ALA A 20 -49.49 -21.27 -11.84
CA ALA A 20 -48.38 -21.54 -12.75
C ALA A 20 -47.80 -20.28 -13.39
N VAL A 21 -48.65 -19.32 -13.78
CA VAL A 21 -48.22 -18.03 -14.33
C VAL A 21 -47.49 -17.17 -13.25
N ILE A 22 -48.04 -17.14 -12.03
CA ILE A 22 -47.39 -16.41 -10.91
C ILE A 22 -46.00 -17.00 -10.61
N ILE A 23 -45.87 -18.33 -10.58
CA ILE A 23 -44.58 -19.00 -10.38
C ILE A 23 -43.62 -18.67 -11.53
N ALA A 24 -44.05 -18.68 -12.78
CA ALA A 24 -43.22 -18.33 -13.93
C ALA A 24 -42.71 -16.88 -13.87
N ILE A 25 -43.58 -15.94 -13.48
CA ILE A 25 -43.20 -14.54 -13.27
C ILE A 25 -42.20 -14.41 -12.12
N ALA A 26 -42.38 -15.10 -11.00
CA ALA A 26 -41.47 -15.10 -9.87
C ALA A 26 -40.08 -15.64 -10.26
N VAL A 27 -40.02 -16.71 -11.07
CA VAL A 27 -38.76 -17.26 -11.61
C VAL A 27 -38.06 -16.26 -12.53
N ILE A 28 -38.80 -15.59 -13.41
CA ILE A 28 -38.23 -14.55 -14.30
C ILE A 28 -37.68 -13.38 -13.48
N VAL A 29 -38.39 -12.92 -12.44
CA VAL A 29 -37.94 -11.84 -11.57
C VAL A 29 -36.67 -12.26 -10.81
N MET A 30 -36.62 -13.47 -10.27
CA MET A 30 -35.42 -14.00 -9.62
C MET A 30 -34.22 -14.09 -10.60
N PHE A 31 -34.49 -14.50 -11.84
CA PHE A 31 -33.45 -14.56 -12.89
C PHE A 31 -32.93 -13.18 -13.26
N VAL A 32 -33.79 -12.17 -13.37
CA VAL A 32 -33.41 -10.78 -13.61
C VAL A 32 -32.59 -10.21 -12.44
N ILE A 33 -32.98 -10.53 -11.20
CA ILE A 33 -32.22 -10.12 -10.01
C ILE A 33 -30.85 -10.82 -9.98
N ALA A 34 -30.80 -12.11 -10.29
CA ALA A 34 -29.54 -12.86 -10.36
C ALA A 34 -28.61 -12.32 -11.46
N ILE A 35 -29.14 -12.00 -12.64
CA ILE A 35 -28.37 -11.35 -13.73
C ILE A 35 -27.89 -9.95 -13.30
N LYS A 36 -28.73 -9.15 -12.67
CA LYS A 36 -28.33 -7.85 -12.12
C LYS A 36 -27.21 -7.99 -11.09
N ASN A 37 -27.31 -8.97 -10.20
CA ASN A 37 -26.28 -9.24 -9.20
C ASN A 37 -24.98 -9.78 -9.85
N LEU A 38 -25.06 -10.61 -10.89
CA LEU A 38 -23.90 -11.07 -11.65
C LEU A 38 -23.25 -9.90 -12.42
N LEU A 39 -24.05 -9.08 -13.10
CA LEU A 39 -23.55 -7.90 -13.82
C LEU A 39 -23.00 -6.82 -12.87
N ASN A 40 -23.49 -6.77 -11.61
CA ASN A 40 -22.96 -5.89 -10.57
C ASN A 40 -21.80 -6.54 -9.80
N SER A 41 -21.60 -7.85 -9.84
CA SER A 41 -20.46 -8.53 -9.21
C SER A 41 -19.25 -8.61 -10.13
N ASP A 42 -19.45 -8.57 -11.45
CA ASP A 42 -18.35 -8.40 -12.44
C ASP A 42 -17.95 -6.93 -12.68
N SER A 43 -18.56 -6.01 -11.97
CA SER A 43 -17.92 -4.73 -11.73
C SER A 43 -16.94 -4.82 -10.53
N SER A 44 -15.97 -5.73 -10.55
CA SER A 44 -14.60 -5.30 -10.46
C SER A 44 -14.27 -4.51 -11.73
N SER A 45 -15.04 -3.45 -12.04
CA SER A 45 -14.39 -2.25 -12.48
C SER A 45 -13.34 -2.07 -11.40
N SER A 46 -12.07 -2.42 -11.67
CA SER A 46 -10.98 -1.59 -11.22
C SER A 46 -11.61 -0.20 -11.35
N LYS A 47 -11.96 0.44 -10.24
CA LYS A 47 -12.15 1.86 -10.22
C LYS A 47 -10.85 2.31 -10.84
N LEU A 48 -10.86 2.59 -12.13
CA LEU A 48 -9.87 3.42 -12.76
C LEU A 48 -9.92 4.62 -11.87
N VAL A 49 -9.01 4.65 -10.92
CA VAL A 49 -8.83 5.77 -10.02
C VAL A 49 -8.59 6.87 -11.00
N SER A 50 -9.57 7.75 -11.16
CA SER A 50 -9.58 8.76 -12.19
C SER A 50 -8.34 9.61 -11.95
N ALA A 51 -7.22 9.19 -12.55
CA ALA A 51 -6.03 10.00 -12.59
C ALA A 51 -6.43 11.29 -13.26
N SER A 52 -6.14 12.41 -12.64
CA SER A 52 -6.45 13.71 -13.22
C SER A 52 -5.35 14.18 -14.15
N TYR A 53 -4.11 13.69 -13.96
CA TYR A 53 -2.92 14.16 -14.66
C TYR A 53 -2.07 13.01 -15.16
N PHE A 54 -1.50 13.18 -16.36
CA PHE A 54 -0.65 12.21 -17.02
C PHE A 54 0.58 12.88 -17.62
N LEU A 55 1.71 12.17 -17.57
CA LEU A 55 2.92 12.59 -18.24
C LEU A 55 2.76 12.45 -19.77
N ILE A 56 3.31 13.42 -20.50
CA ILE A 56 3.51 13.33 -21.94
C ILE A 56 4.97 13.61 -22.27
N ASN A 57 5.46 12.96 -23.31
CA ASN A 57 6.73 13.28 -23.93
C ASN A 57 6.49 13.68 -25.39
N LYS A 58 7.03 14.81 -25.79
CA LYS A 58 6.98 15.31 -27.17
C LYS A 58 8.32 15.91 -27.52
N ASP A 59 8.92 15.42 -28.61
CA ASP A 59 10.21 15.89 -29.11
C ASP A 59 11.31 15.89 -28.00
N ASP A 60 11.36 14.75 -27.25
CA ASP A 60 12.25 14.50 -26.10
C ASP A 60 12.07 15.48 -24.92
N LYS A 61 10.94 16.20 -24.88
CA LYS A 61 10.57 17.08 -23.76
C LYS A 61 9.36 16.56 -23.01
N TRP A 62 9.41 16.69 -21.70
CA TRP A 62 8.35 16.27 -20.81
C TRP A 62 7.37 17.40 -20.49
N GLY A 63 6.11 17.03 -20.39
CA GLY A 63 4.99 17.89 -20.01
C GLY A 63 3.91 17.10 -19.30
N VAL A 64 2.80 17.74 -18.97
CA VAL A 64 1.65 17.14 -18.27
C VAL A 64 0.35 17.51 -18.97
N ILE A 65 -0.54 16.53 -19.12
CA ILE A 65 -1.92 16.73 -19.58
C ILE A 65 -2.91 16.32 -18.49
N ASP A 66 -4.13 16.88 -18.58
CA ASP A 66 -5.25 16.42 -17.76
C ASP A 66 -6.00 15.24 -18.43
N ASN A 67 -7.03 14.74 -17.76
CA ASN A 67 -7.88 13.64 -18.24
C ASN A 67 -8.72 13.98 -19.50
N ASN A 68 -8.76 15.26 -19.92
CA ASN A 68 -9.39 15.72 -21.15
C ASN A 68 -8.35 15.93 -22.26
N SER A 69 -7.12 15.46 -22.08
CA SER A 69 -5.99 15.67 -23.00
C SER A 69 -5.58 17.14 -23.19
N LYS A 70 -5.99 18.02 -22.27
CA LYS A 70 -5.56 19.41 -22.27
C LYS A 70 -4.17 19.49 -21.65
N ILE A 71 -3.25 20.19 -22.34
CA ILE A 71 -1.92 20.47 -21.79
C ILE A 71 -2.06 21.41 -20.60
N VAL A 72 -1.54 21.00 -19.45
CA VAL A 72 -1.46 21.80 -18.21
C VAL A 72 -0.04 22.27 -17.92
N ILE A 73 0.95 21.47 -18.30
CA ILE A 73 2.38 21.85 -18.32
C ILE A 73 2.90 21.57 -19.72
N GLU A 74 3.38 22.63 -20.40
CA GLU A 74 3.93 22.50 -21.75
C GLU A 74 5.14 21.52 -21.75
N PRO A 75 5.29 20.67 -22.79
CA PRO A 75 6.40 19.74 -22.93
C PRO A 75 7.68 20.50 -23.30
N THR A 76 8.33 21.07 -22.30
CA THR A 76 9.55 21.89 -22.43
C THR A 76 10.68 21.43 -21.50
N TYR A 77 10.44 20.45 -20.62
CA TYR A 77 11.40 20.00 -19.62
C TYR A 77 12.20 18.80 -20.14
N ASP A 78 13.52 18.82 -19.91
CA ASP A 78 14.43 17.73 -20.28
C ASP A 78 14.23 16.52 -19.36
N GLU A 79 14.01 16.79 -18.07
CA GLU A 79 13.83 15.74 -17.07
C GLU A 79 12.35 15.34 -16.95
N THR A 80 12.13 14.08 -16.59
CA THR A 80 10.79 13.57 -16.32
C THR A 80 10.17 14.31 -15.13
N ILE A 81 8.95 14.83 -15.35
CA ILE A 81 8.18 15.49 -14.30
C ILE A 81 7.68 14.44 -13.30
N ILE A 82 7.89 14.67 -12.01
CA ILE A 82 7.39 13.78 -10.96
C ILE A 82 5.98 14.24 -10.57
N ILE A 83 5.01 13.32 -10.65
CA ILE A 83 3.63 13.49 -10.19
C ILE A 83 3.44 12.62 -8.95
N PRO A 84 3.61 13.17 -7.73
CA PRO A 84 3.54 12.36 -6.49
C PRO A 84 2.17 11.72 -6.26
N ASP A 85 1.12 12.45 -6.59
CA ASP A 85 -0.26 11.98 -6.59
C ASP A 85 -0.97 12.54 -7.83
N ASN A 86 -1.39 11.65 -8.73
CA ASN A 86 -2.02 12.04 -10.00
C ASN A 86 -3.42 12.68 -9.87
N LYS A 87 -3.93 12.84 -8.66
CA LYS A 87 -5.17 13.56 -8.34
C LYS A 87 -4.91 14.94 -7.73
N LYS A 88 -3.65 15.25 -7.46
CA LYS A 88 -3.25 16.50 -6.81
C LYS A 88 -2.59 17.45 -7.81
N ASP A 89 -2.78 18.72 -7.59
CA ASP A 89 -2.26 19.79 -8.44
C ASP A 89 -0.83 20.17 -8.04
N VAL A 90 0.06 19.17 -8.08
CA VAL A 90 1.46 19.28 -7.63
C VAL A 90 2.37 18.51 -8.58
N PHE A 91 3.29 19.22 -9.24
CA PHE A 91 4.25 18.68 -10.21
C PHE A 91 5.65 19.10 -9.83
N ILE A 92 6.53 18.14 -9.55
CA ILE A 92 7.91 18.41 -9.17
C ILE A 92 8.77 18.35 -10.43
N ILE A 93 9.52 19.41 -10.66
CA ILE A 93 10.41 19.58 -11.80
C ILE A 93 11.86 19.58 -11.28
N ASN A 94 12.67 18.68 -11.82
CA ASN A 94 14.10 18.73 -11.65
C ASN A 94 14.72 19.64 -12.73
N TYR A 95 15.66 20.49 -12.35
CA TYR A 95 16.36 21.37 -13.27
C TYR A 95 17.81 21.62 -12.78
N ASP A 96 18.66 22.20 -13.61
CA ASP A 96 20.09 22.36 -13.34
C ASP A 96 20.75 21.03 -12.93
N VAL A 97 20.41 19.96 -13.68
CA VAL A 97 20.89 18.61 -13.37
C VAL A 97 22.35 18.46 -13.78
N ASP A 98 23.20 18.11 -12.81
CA ASP A 98 24.61 17.75 -13.00
C ASP A 98 24.73 16.23 -12.78
N TYR A 99 24.81 15.47 -13.87
CA TYR A 99 24.91 14.01 -13.83
C TYR A 99 26.25 13.52 -13.29
N ASP A 100 27.33 14.30 -13.45
CA ASP A 100 28.65 13.90 -12.98
C ASP A 100 28.77 13.95 -11.46
N ASN A 101 28.14 14.97 -10.84
CA ASN A 101 28.10 15.15 -9.40
C ASN A 101 26.80 14.64 -8.75
N ASN A 102 25.86 14.15 -9.54
CA ASN A 102 24.53 13.70 -9.10
C ASN A 102 23.80 14.77 -8.27
N THR A 103 23.84 16.01 -8.74
CA THR A 103 23.14 17.13 -8.12
C THR A 103 22.10 17.75 -9.03
N TYR A 104 21.05 18.28 -8.47
CA TYR A 104 19.97 18.97 -9.18
C TYR A 104 19.22 19.89 -8.24
N LYS A 105 18.48 20.82 -8.82
CA LYS A 105 17.53 21.67 -8.11
C LYS A 105 16.11 21.19 -8.40
N THR A 106 15.19 21.50 -7.51
CA THR A 106 13.77 21.20 -7.68
C THR A 106 12.92 22.46 -7.59
N LYS A 107 11.83 22.48 -8.32
CA LYS A 107 10.73 23.43 -8.16
C LYS A 107 9.42 22.71 -8.29
N VAL A 108 8.36 23.27 -7.72
CA VAL A 108 7.02 22.68 -7.77
C VAL A 108 6.09 23.60 -8.54
N LEU A 109 5.40 23.05 -9.52
CA LEU A 109 4.38 23.77 -10.30
C LEU A 109 3.00 23.22 -10.00
N ASN A 110 1.98 24.07 -10.14
CA ASN A 110 0.60 23.65 -10.21
C ASN A 110 0.11 23.51 -11.67
N SER A 111 -1.13 23.07 -11.90
CA SER A 111 -1.74 22.89 -13.23
C SER A 111 -1.91 24.19 -14.05
N LYS A 112 -1.66 25.34 -13.44
CA LYS A 112 -1.60 26.63 -14.13
C LYS A 112 -0.18 27.02 -14.52
N GLY A 113 0.80 26.14 -14.32
CA GLY A 113 2.21 26.42 -14.54
C GLY A 113 2.82 27.42 -13.55
N LYS A 114 2.11 27.75 -12.46
CA LYS A 114 2.59 28.64 -11.42
C LYS A 114 3.44 27.88 -10.44
N GLU A 115 4.60 28.41 -10.11
CA GLU A 115 5.45 27.89 -9.02
C GLU A 115 4.77 28.07 -7.67
N ILE A 116 4.77 26.99 -6.88
CA ILE A 116 4.20 26.89 -5.55
C ILE A 116 5.24 26.30 -4.58
N LEU A 117 4.96 26.36 -3.29
CA LEU A 117 5.85 25.84 -2.22
C LEU A 117 7.24 26.47 -2.23
N THR A 118 7.34 27.74 -2.63
CA THR A 118 8.60 28.49 -2.81
C THR A 118 9.36 28.77 -1.53
N ASP A 119 8.73 28.55 -0.36
CA ASP A 119 9.37 28.73 0.95
C ASP A 119 10.28 27.55 1.34
N PHE A 120 10.32 26.50 0.51
CA PHE A 120 11.09 25.29 0.75
C PHE A 120 12.09 25.02 -0.35
N GLU A 121 13.24 24.50 0.02
CA GLU A 121 14.28 24.05 -0.91
C GLU A 121 14.26 22.53 -1.06
N ASN A 122 14.72 22.04 -2.22
CA ASN A 122 14.93 20.61 -2.50
C ASN A 122 13.69 19.73 -2.18
N ILE A 123 12.52 20.16 -2.64
CA ILE A 123 11.28 19.38 -2.45
C ILE A 123 11.35 18.10 -3.28
N LYS A 124 11.09 16.95 -2.64
CA LYS A 124 11.09 15.63 -3.29
C LYS A 124 9.84 14.84 -2.93
N ALA A 125 9.36 14.00 -3.85
CA ALA A 125 8.42 12.94 -3.51
C ALA A 125 9.18 11.81 -2.79
N LEU A 126 8.54 11.14 -1.85
CA LEU A 126 9.10 9.96 -1.20
C LEU A 126 8.80 8.72 -2.04
N GLU A 127 9.84 8.18 -2.67
CA GLU A 127 9.76 6.97 -3.49
C GLU A 127 9.69 5.72 -2.61
N ASN A 128 8.84 4.79 -3.02
CA ASN A 128 8.75 3.48 -2.43
C ASN A 128 8.55 2.41 -3.53
N TYR A 129 8.87 1.16 -3.24
CA TYR A 129 8.85 0.07 -4.21
C TYR A 129 8.22 -1.18 -3.58
N ASP A 130 7.35 -1.85 -4.33
CA ASP A 130 6.87 -3.18 -3.97
C ASP A 130 7.92 -4.28 -4.22
N GLU A 131 7.58 -5.52 -3.91
CA GLU A 131 8.44 -6.69 -4.14
C GLU A 131 8.76 -6.91 -5.62
N ASN A 132 7.88 -6.48 -6.52
CA ASN A 132 8.04 -6.56 -7.97
C ASN A 132 8.81 -5.34 -8.54
N LYS A 133 9.31 -4.45 -7.68
CA LYS A 133 9.99 -3.18 -8.02
C LYS A 133 9.08 -2.17 -8.74
N ASN A 134 7.77 -2.25 -8.58
CA ASN A 134 6.88 -1.20 -9.03
C ASN A 134 7.04 0.01 -8.12
N LEU A 135 7.35 1.16 -8.74
CA LEU A 135 7.48 2.44 -8.07
C LEU A 135 6.11 3.00 -7.68
N TRP A 136 5.97 3.50 -6.47
CA TRP A 136 4.95 4.46 -6.06
C TRP A 136 5.56 5.55 -5.20
N TYR A 137 4.82 6.61 -4.98
CA TYR A 137 5.19 7.67 -4.03
C TYR A 137 4.30 7.57 -2.80
N GLU A 138 4.87 7.89 -1.62
CA GLU A 138 4.06 8.03 -0.40
C GLU A 138 3.07 9.17 -0.57
N GLU A 139 1.82 8.89 -0.22
CA GLU A 139 0.70 9.81 -0.38
C GLU A 139 0.78 10.91 0.71
N ASN A 140 0.21 12.08 0.40
CA ASN A 140 0.00 13.21 1.32
C ASN A 140 1.25 13.94 1.83
N VAL A 141 2.46 13.51 1.52
CA VAL A 141 3.70 14.13 2.02
C VAL A 141 4.72 14.38 0.92
N LEU A 142 5.50 15.43 1.12
CA LEU A 142 6.69 15.76 0.36
C LEU A 142 7.86 15.92 1.33
N LEU A 143 9.03 15.44 0.94
CA LEU A 143 10.28 15.65 1.65
C LEU A 143 10.78 17.06 1.37
N ILE A 144 11.21 17.75 2.41
CA ILE A 144 11.89 19.04 2.35
C ILE A 144 13.26 18.96 3.03
N GLN A 145 14.16 19.84 2.63
CA GLN A 145 15.42 20.04 3.30
C GLN A 145 15.57 21.50 3.72
N LYS A 146 16.03 21.73 4.95
CA LYS A 146 16.33 23.05 5.49
C LYS A 146 17.54 22.96 6.42
N ASP A 147 18.54 23.83 6.22
CA ASP A 147 19.76 23.88 7.06
C ASP A 147 20.45 22.50 7.21
N GLY A 148 20.44 21.69 6.14
CA GLY A 148 21.02 20.35 6.11
C GLY A 148 20.21 19.27 6.83
N LYS A 149 19.02 19.59 7.35
CA LYS A 149 18.09 18.64 7.99
C LYS A 149 16.85 18.40 7.10
N TYR A 150 16.27 17.24 7.26
CA TYR A 150 15.08 16.82 6.53
C TYR A 150 13.82 16.96 7.37
N GLY A 151 12.72 17.29 6.71
CA GLY A 151 11.38 17.38 7.26
C GLY A 151 10.32 16.93 6.25
N LEU A 152 9.06 16.96 6.64
CA LEU A 152 7.93 16.65 5.78
C LEU A 152 6.94 17.81 5.76
N ILE A 153 6.39 18.08 4.59
CA ILE A 153 5.23 18.96 4.39
C ILE A 153 4.12 18.17 3.69
N ASN A 154 2.88 18.64 3.80
CA ASN A 154 1.81 18.16 2.95
C ASN A 154 1.78 18.92 1.61
N PHE A 155 0.91 18.55 0.67
CA PHE A 155 0.79 19.19 -0.65
C PHE A 155 0.30 20.65 -0.61
N ASN A 156 -0.18 21.13 0.55
CA ASN A 156 -0.54 22.54 0.75
C ASN A 156 0.62 23.38 1.32
N GLY A 157 1.75 22.74 1.65
CA GLY A 157 2.91 23.41 2.28
C GLY A 157 2.84 23.48 3.80
N GLU A 158 1.86 22.82 4.44
CA GLU A 158 1.79 22.76 5.89
C GLU A 158 2.81 21.75 6.42
N VAL A 159 3.53 22.12 7.47
CA VAL A 159 4.56 21.27 8.08
C VAL A 159 3.94 20.07 8.77
N VAL A 160 4.30 18.86 8.33
CA VAL A 160 3.94 17.57 8.92
C VAL A 160 5.00 17.15 9.94
N LEU A 161 6.28 17.27 9.55
CA LEU A 161 7.42 17.10 10.45
C LEU A 161 8.39 18.27 10.26
N ALA A 162 8.83 18.87 11.36
CA ALA A 162 9.85 19.89 11.31
C ALA A 162 11.17 19.34 10.69
N ALA A 163 11.93 20.20 10.01
CA ALA A 163 13.23 19.82 9.44
C ALA A 163 14.29 19.70 10.55
N GLU A 164 14.30 18.58 11.24
CA GLU A 164 15.19 18.27 12.35
C GLU A 164 15.87 16.91 12.27
N TYR A 165 15.56 16.13 11.23
CA TYR A 165 16.05 14.77 11.03
C TYR A 165 17.32 14.75 10.15
N ASP A 166 18.20 13.79 10.39
CA ASP A 166 19.40 13.57 9.60
C ASP A 166 19.08 12.99 8.22
N ASP A 167 18.00 12.19 8.15
CA ASP A 167 17.46 11.63 6.92
C ASP A 167 16.01 11.23 7.11
N ILE A 168 15.23 11.19 6.02
CA ILE A 168 13.84 10.69 5.98
C ILE A 168 13.65 9.94 4.66
N TYR A 169 13.15 8.71 4.72
CA TYR A 169 12.84 7.90 3.54
C TYR A 169 11.67 6.95 3.78
N ALA A 170 11.00 6.49 2.72
CA ALA A 170 9.91 5.53 2.83
C ALA A 170 10.43 4.15 3.24
N LEU A 171 9.73 3.47 4.15
CA LEU A 171 10.06 2.09 4.51
C LEU A 171 9.66 1.16 3.36
N LYS A 172 10.63 0.51 2.76
CA LYS A 172 10.45 -0.30 1.55
C LYS A 172 9.28 -1.30 1.70
N GLY A 173 8.37 -1.26 0.75
CA GLY A 173 7.21 -2.15 0.66
C GLY A 173 6.05 -1.81 1.61
N ALA A 174 6.25 -0.94 2.59
CA ALA A 174 5.25 -0.55 3.57
C ALA A 174 4.62 0.81 3.20
N LYS A 175 3.35 0.82 2.86
CA LYS A 175 2.61 2.08 2.64
C LYS A 175 2.42 2.83 3.95
N ASN A 176 2.46 4.16 3.85
CA ASN A 176 2.23 5.05 4.99
C ASN A 176 3.16 4.74 6.17
N SER A 177 4.41 4.43 5.85
CA SER A 177 5.44 4.05 6.81
C SER A 177 6.74 4.73 6.41
N ILE A 178 7.08 5.81 7.11
CA ILE A 178 8.18 6.71 6.76
C ILE A 178 9.24 6.63 7.86
N VAL A 179 10.44 6.19 7.49
CA VAL A 179 11.58 6.12 8.39
C VAL A 179 12.14 7.52 8.62
N THR A 180 12.35 7.85 9.87
CA THR A 180 13.09 9.05 10.30
C THR A 180 14.40 8.64 10.92
N VAL A 181 15.48 9.33 10.57
CA VAL A 181 16.82 9.12 11.14
C VAL A 181 17.20 10.32 12.01
N LYS A 182 17.54 10.09 13.27
CA LYS A 182 18.01 11.12 14.19
C LYS A 182 19.12 10.54 15.05
N ASP A 183 20.26 11.18 15.08
CA ASP A 183 21.45 10.72 15.82
C ASP A 183 21.85 9.28 15.47
N LYS A 184 21.73 8.91 14.19
CA LYS A 184 21.97 7.57 13.62
C LYS A 184 20.96 6.51 14.07
N GLN A 185 19.92 6.87 14.79
CA GLN A 185 18.87 5.98 15.22
C GLN A 185 17.63 6.13 14.35
N LEU A 186 17.00 5.02 14.02
CA LEU A 186 15.82 4.94 13.19
C LEU A 186 14.57 5.00 14.04
N GLY A 187 13.59 5.76 13.58
CA GLY A 187 12.22 5.77 14.03
C GLY A 187 11.26 5.61 12.85
N LEU A 188 9.98 5.53 13.12
CA LEU A 188 8.95 5.40 12.10
C LEU A 188 7.77 6.34 12.39
N VAL A 189 7.30 7.01 11.35
CA VAL A 189 6.10 7.84 11.39
C VAL A 189 5.16 7.47 10.24
N ASN A 190 3.90 7.88 10.35
CA ASN A 190 2.98 7.82 9.22
C ASN A 190 2.99 9.13 8.40
N ASP A 191 2.20 9.20 7.32
CA ASP A 191 2.05 10.35 6.43
C ASP A 191 1.40 11.59 7.10
N SER A 192 0.81 11.45 8.29
CA SER A 192 0.34 12.57 9.11
C SER A 192 1.36 13.02 10.17
N GLY A 193 2.58 12.47 10.15
CA GLY A 193 3.62 12.76 11.13
C GLY A 193 3.41 12.08 12.48
N LYS A 194 2.38 11.22 12.62
CA LYS A 194 2.17 10.47 13.86
C LYS A 194 3.26 9.42 14.03
N LYS A 195 3.94 9.48 15.16
CA LYS A 195 4.97 8.52 15.53
C LYS A 195 4.40 7.11 15.72
N ILE A 196 5.03 6.14 15.07
CA ILE A 196 4.76 4.70 15.17
C ILE A 196 5.86 4.05 16.01
N ILE A 197 7.14 4.38 15.74
CA ILE A 197 8.32 3.86 16.43
C ILE A 197 9.22 5.05 16.80
N ASN A 198 9.74 5.09 18.02
CA ASN A 198 10.68 6.10 18.44
C ASN A 198 12.05 5.94 17.74
N ASN A 199 12.82 7.05 17.60
CA ASN A 199 14.19 7.00 17.10
C ASN A 199 15.11 6.40 18.18
N GLU A 200 15.21 5.07 18.20
CA GLU A 200 16.00 4.32 19.16
C GLU A 200 16.54 3.00 18.63
N PHE A 201 16.30 2.71 17.35
CA PHE A 201 16.65 1.44 16.72
C PHE A 201 17.78 1.61 15.67
N GLU A 202 18.57 0.55 15.48
CA GLU A 202 19.61 0.45 14.45
C GLU A 202 19.04 0.05 13.10
N GLU A 203 17.93 -0.68 13.10
CA GLU A 203 17.28 -1.21 11.90
C GLU A 203 15.78 -1.36 12.14
N ILE A 204 14.99 -1.07 11.11
CA ILE A 204 13.54 -1.30 11.06
C ILE A 204 13.25 -2.02 9.74
N LYS A 205 12.55 -3.15 9.80
CA LYS A 205 12.14 -3.93 8.63
C LYS A 205 10.63 -4.14 8.64
N TYR A 206 10.03 -3.99 7.47
CA TYR A 206 8.67 -4.44 7.19
C TYR A 206 8.73 -5.77 6.45
N LEU A 207 7.95 -6.75 6.85
CA LEU A 207 8.03 -8.10 6.32
C LEU A 207 6.85 -8.48 5.40
N GLY A 208 6.15 -7.48 4.88
CA GLY A 208 5.23 -7.68 3.75
C GLY A 208 3.86 -8.27 4.13
N ASP A 209 3.55 -8.39 5.41
CA ASP A 209 2.21 -8.74 5.86
C ASP A 209 1.33 -7.49 6.03
N ASN A 210 0.02 -7.65 5.99
CA ASN A 210 -0.93 -6.55 6.22
C ASN A 210 -1.03 -6.14 7.71
N SER A 211 -0.21 -6.71 8.60
CA SER A 211 -0.34 -6.61 10.05
C SER A 211 0.31 -5.37 10.66
N LYS A 212 1.04 -4.54 9.89
CA LYS A 212 1.88 -3.43 10.38
C LYS A 212 2.88 -3.89 11.47
N THR A 213 3.39 -5.10 11.33
CA THR A 213 4.40 -5.67 12.20
C THR A 213 5.79 -5.29 11.71
N TYR A 214 6.60 -4.74 12.59
CA TYR A 214 7.95 -4.29 12.26
C TYR A 214 8.98 -5.06 13.08
N VAL A 215 9.92 -5.70 12.41
CA VAL A 215 11.13 -6.21 13.06
C VAL A 215 12.06 -5.05 13.30
N VAL A 216 12.54 -4.93 14.52
CA VAL A 216 13.44 -3.85 14.96
C VAL A 216 14.74 -4.43 15.53
N LYS A 217 15.83 -3.66 15.44
CA LYS A 217 17.12 -4.05 15.98
C LYS A 217 17.64 -2.99 16.94
N LYS A 218 18.08 -3.41 18.12
CA LYS A 218 18.69 -2.56 19.14
C LYS A 218 19.81 -3.33 19.85
N ASP A 219 20.94 -2.70 20.07
CA ASP A 219 22.14 -3.29 20.70
C ASP A 219 22.56 -4.62 20.02
N GLY A 220 22.49 -4.64 18.67
CA GLY A 220 22.81 -5.79 17.84
C GLY A 220 21.84 -6.97 17.94
N LYS A 221 20.71 -6.82 18.63
CA LYS A 221 19.68 -7.85 18.81
C LYS A 221 18.35 -7.44 18.13
N TYR A 222 17.65 -8.44 17.62
CA TYR A 222 16.36 -8.28 16.98
C TYR A 222 15.21 -8.50 17.95
N GLY A 223 14.15 -7.74 17.75
CA GLY A 223 12.85 -7.84 18.39
C GLY A 223 11.72 -7.54 17.40
N VAL A 224 10.50 -7.51 17.88
CA VAL A 224 9.32 -7.09 17.13
C VAL A 224 8.68 -5.94 17.89
N ASN A 225 8.48 -4.80 17.22
CA ASN A 225 7.99 -3.60 17.88
C ASN A 225 6.71 -3.88 18.68
N GLU A 226 6.67 -3.48 19.95
CA GLU A 226 5.56 -3.65 20.89
C GLU A 226 5.15 -5.10 21.18
N ILE A 227 5.83 -6.12 20.60
CA ILE A 227 5.48 -7.54 20.73
C ILE A 227 6.59 -8.34 21.39
N LEU A 228 7.82 -8.24 20.88
CA LEU A 228 8.96 -9.00 21.38
C LEU A 228 10.16 -8.09 21.66
N ASP A 229 10.75 -8.22 22.82
CA ASP A 229 11.98 -7.49 23.20
C ASP A 229 13.15 -7.80 22.26
N CYS A 230 14.04 -6.82 22.06
CA CYS A 230 15.28 -6.98 21.29
C CYS A 230 16.29 -7.87 22.05
N LYS A 231 16.22 -9.18 21.88
CA LYS A 231 17.11 -10.16 22.53
C LYS A 231 17.56 -11.30 21.62
N TYR A 232 16.95 -11.43 20.45
CA TYR A 232 17.21 -12.53 19.51
C TYR A 232 18.36 -12.21 18.54
N GLN A 233 19.03 -13.26 18.05
CA GLN A 233 20.10 -13.14 17.05
C GLN A 233 19.56 -12.89 15.64
N ASP A 234 18.33 -13.35 15.37
CA ASP A 234 17.61 -13.17 14.11
C ASP A 234 16.12 -13.40 14.36
N ILE A 235 15.26 -12.77 13.56
CA ILE A 235 13.81 -12.97 13.56
C ILE A 235 13.32 -13.04 12.12
N LYS A 236 12.49 -14.06 11.86
CA LYS A 236 11.67 -14.17 10.62
C LYS A 236 10.21 -14.28 11.05
N ILE A 237 9.33 -13.54 10.39
CA ILE A 237 7.89 -13.68 10.60
C ILE A 237 7.38 -14.78 9.67
N ILE A 238 6.48 -15.60 10.17
CA ILE A 238 5.78 -16.60 9.36
C ILE A 238 4.52 -15.94 8.82
N ASP A 239 4.39 -15.90 7.49
CA ASP A 239 3.24 -15.29 6.82
C ASP A 239 1.91 -15.88 7.33
N ASN A 240 0.95 -14.99 7.60
CA ASN A 240 -0.41 -15.30 8.06
C ASN A 240 -0.54 -16.03 9.40
N LYS A 241 0.49 -15.98 10.28
CA LYS A 241 0.41 -16.62 11.61
C LYS A 241 0.97 -15.68 12.68
N ASP A 242 0.33 -15.68 13.83
CA ASP A 242 0.82 -14.98 15.03
C ASP A 242 2.04 -15.71 15.61
N ALA A 243 3.00 -16.07 14.74
CA ALA A 243 4.17 -16.85 15.08
C ALA A 243 5.45 -16.24 14.50
N PHE A 244 6.52 -16.34 15.26
CA PHE A 244 7.83 -15.80 14.96
C PHE A 244 8.88 -16.89 14.99
N CYS A 245 9.70 -16.99 13.94
CA CYS A 245 10.91 -17.80 13.94
C CYS A 245 12.03 -16.98 14.54
N VAL A 246 12.39 -17.23 15.77
CA VAL A 246 13.45 -16.51 16.48
C VAL A 246 14.71 -17.35 16.61
N LYS A 247 15.88 -16.74 16.42
CA LYS A 247 17.18 -17.40 16.60
C LYS A 247 17.76 -17.06 17.96
N GLU A 248 18.03 -18.11 18.74
CA GLU A 248 18.65 -18.02 20.06
C GLU A 248 19.72 -19.10 20.22
N ASN A 249 20.92 -18.73 20.69
CA ASN A 249 22.05 -19.66 20.84
C ASN A 249 22.37 -20.47 19.56
N GLY A 250 22.28 -19.78 18.40
CA GLY A 250 22.59 -20.35 17.09
C GLY A 250 21.51 -21.26 16.50
N LYS A 251 20.41 -21.49 17.18
CA LYS A 251 19.29 -22.33 16.70
C LYS A 251 18.00 -21.51 16.58
N TYR A 252 17.18 -21.88 15.62
CA TYR A 252 15.84 -21.32 15.46
C TYR A 252 14.81 -22.10 16.29
N LYS A 253 13.85 -21.39 16.83
CA LYS A 253 12.62 -21.90 17.43
C LYS A 253 11.43 -21.10 16.95
N VAL A 254 10.24 -21.68 16.94
CA VAL A 254 8.99 -20.99 16.61
C VAL A 254 8.26 -20.67 17.92
N ILE A 255 7.91 -19.40 18.09
CA ILE A 255 7.21 -18.87 19.27
C ILE A 255 6.00 -18.04 18.83
N ASN A 256 5.03 -17.88 19.72
CA ASN A 256 3.94 -16.92 19.54
C ASN A 256 4.27 -15.54 20.19
N ALA A 257 3.32 -14.61 20.17
CA ALA A 257 3.48 -13.27 20.76
C ALA A 257 3.72 -13.28 22.29
N GLU A 258 3.25 -14.30 23.02
CA GLU A 258 3.51 -14.48 24.45
C GLU A 258 4.83 -15.23 24.71
N GLU A 259 5.68 -15.37 23.69
CA GLU A 259 6.95 -16.10 23.73
C GLU A 259 6.82 -17.60 24.04
N LYS A 260 5.63 -18.16 23.95
CA LYS A 260 5.42 -19.60 24.13
C LYS A 260 5.87 -20.35 22.89
N GLN A 261 6.62 -21.40 23.07
CA GLN A 261 7.10 -22.24 21.97
C GLN A 261 5.91 -22.95 21.30
N VAL A 262 5.80 -22.78 19.97
CA VAL A 262 4.75 -23.40 19.13
C VAL A 262 5.19 -24.78 18.63
N LEU A 263 6.45 -24.91 18.23
CA LEU A 263 7.05 -26.20 17.86
C LEU A 263 8.03 -26.61 18.95
N ASN A 264 7.92 -27.85 19.43
CA ASN A 264 8.69 -28.37 20.59
C ASN A 264 10.18 -28.59 20.31
N GLU A 265 10.66 -28.31 19.13
CA GLU A 265 12.03 -28.54 18.70
C GLU A 265 12.76 -27.26 18.33
N LYS A 266 14.11 -27.33 18.27
CA LYS A 266 14.98 -26.27 17.75
C LYS A 266 15.61 -26.74 16.45
N PHE A 267 15.76 -25.84 15.49
CA PHE A 267 16.17 -26.11 14.12
C PHE A 267 17.44 -25.36 13.74
N ASP A 268 18.20 -25.87 12.79
CA ASP A 268 19.39 -25.21 12.25
C ASP A 268 19.02 -24.04 11.33
N ASN A 269 17.97 -24.20 10.55
CA ASN A 269 17.39 -23.16 9.70
C ASN A 269 15.87 -23.36 9.57
N ILE A 270 15.18 -22.28 9.28
CA ILE A 270 13.74 -22.24 8.96
C ILE A 270 13.57 -21.37 7.74
N GLU A 271 12.81 -21.86 6.75
CA GLU A 271 12.39 -21.12 5.57
C GLU A 271 10.88 -21.04 5.53
N ASP A 272 10.37 -19.85 5.20
CA ASP A 272 8.96 -19.64 4.99
C ASP A 272 8.55 -20.15 3.61
N ILE A 273 7.38 -20.77 3.52
CA ILE A 273 6.74 -21.19 2.28
C ILE A 273 5.25 -20.80 2.35
N LYS A 274 4.62 -20.68 1.19
CA LYS A 274 3.17 -20.48 1.11
C LYS A 274 2.48 -21.61 1.89
N ASP A 275 1.64 -21.24 2.86
CA ASP A 275 0.86 -22.14 3.71
C ASP A 275 1.67 -23.00 4.72
N GLY A 276 2.92 -22.63 5.01
CA GLY A 276 3.71 -23.39 5.97
C GLY A 276 5.14 -22.89 6.20
N ILE A 277 5.96 -23.73 6.82
CA ILE A 277 7.38 -23.51 6.98
C ILE A 277 8.17 -24.77 6.65
N ILE A 278 9.38 -24.61 6.15
CA ILE A 278 10.37 -25.68 6.01
C ILE A 278 11.38 -25.53 7.14
N VAL A 279 11.59 -26.58 7.90
CA VAL A 279 12.60 -26.62 8.95
C VAL A 279 13.75 -27.55 8.58
N TYR A 280 14.95 -27.19 8.98
CA TYR A 280 16.16 -27.98 8.74
C TYR A 280 16.76 -28.39 10.08
N LYS A 281 16.97 -29.70 10.22
CA LYS A 281 17.62 -30.32 11.36
C LYS A 281 18.88 -31.01 10.89
N TYR A 282 20.05 -30.64 11.45
CA TYR A 282 21.34 -31.29 11.14
C TYR A 282 21.76 -31.30 9.66
N LYS A 283 21.54 -30.24 8.90
CA LYS A 283 21.92 -30.09 7.48
C LYS A 283 21.51 -31.24 6.52
N ARG A 284 20.91 -32.32 7.01
CA ARG A 284 20.56 -33.53 6.24
C ARG A 284 19.08 -33.91 6.25
N GLU A 285 18.31 -33.42 7.23
CA GLU A 285 16.88 -33.70 7.36
C GLU A 285 16.07 -32.45 7.06
N ARG A 286 15.07 -32.59 6.22
CA ARG A 286 14.14 -31.54 5.84
C ARG A 286 12.72 -31.97 6.19
N GLU A 287 12.04 -31.24 7.01
CA GLU A 287 10.65 -31.45 7.36
C GLU A 287 9.81 -30.22 6.94
N ILE A 288 8.58 -30.47 6.48
CA ILE A 288 7.63 -29.43 6.06
C ILE A 288 6.45 -29.47 7.00
N TYR A 289 6.15 -28.33 7.62
CA TYR A 289 4.98 -28.14 8.45
C TYR A 289 3.99 -27.25 7.72
N TYR A 290 2.78 -27.76 7.53
CA TYR A 290 1.64 -27.03 6.98
C TYR A 290 0.80 -26.51 8.15
N GLY A 291 0.31 -25.26 8.01
CA GLY A 291 -0.48 -24.62 9.06
C GLY A 291 -1.97 -24.73 8.86
#